data_dcba51603380ee675b0c2d2f79c796f4
#
_entry.id   dcba51603380ee675b0c2d2f79c796f4
#
_cell.length_a   1.000
_cell.length_b   1.000
_cell.length_c   1.000
_cell.angle_alpha   90.00
_cell.angle_beta   90.00
_cell.angle_gamma   90.00
#
_symmetry.space_group_name_H-M   'P 1'
#
loop_
_entity.id
_entity.type
_entity.pdbx_description
1 polymer ?
#
loop_
_entity_poly.entity_id
_entity_poly.type
_entity_poly.pdbx_seq_one_letter_code
_entity_poly.pdbx_strand_id
1 'polypeptide(L)'
;MTRAEVLERLRAHRPTLAERFGVVELALFGSFARDAATEASDVDILVRFDASPNWRDYFGAQFYLEDLLQRPVELATRDDVRAEMRPQVEREAVDV
;
A
#
# COMPACT_ATOMS: atom_id res chain seq x y z
N MET A 1 3.10 15.19 4.62
CA MET A 1 2.10 14.61 3.69
C MET A 1 0.87 14.17 4.47
N THR A 2 -0.31 14.47 3.98
CA THR A 2 -1.57 14.11 4.64
C THR A 2 -2.11 12.81 4.08
N ARG A 3 -3.11 12.24 4.78
CA ARG A 3 -3.85 11.07 4.28
C ARG A 3 -4.44 11.32 2.90
N ALA A 4 -5.06 12.48 2.71
CA ALA A 4 -5.68 12.83 1.42
C ALA A 4 -4.66 12.89 0.30
N GLU A 5 -3.48 13.45 0.56
CA GLU A 5 -2.41 13.54 -0.45
C GLU A 5 -1.88 12.14 -0.82
N VAL A 6 -1.71 11.26 0.16
CA VAL A 6 -1.28 9.88 -0.09
C VAL A 6 -2.32 9.16 -0.95
N LEU A 7 -3.58 9.25 -0.58
CA LEU A 7 -4.66 8.59 -1.33
C LEU A 7 -4.76 9.10 -2.76
N GLU A 8 -4.62 10.40 -2.96
CA GLU A 8 -4.66 11.00 -4.28
C GLU A 8 -3.53 10.48 -5.16
N ARG A 9 -2.30 10.43 -4.63
CA ARG A 9 -1.15 9.91 -5.37
C ARG A 9 -1.31 8.44 -5.69
N LEU A 10 -1.79 7.65 -4.75
CA LEU A 10 -2.01 6.23 -4.98
C LEU A 10 -3.07 6.00 -6.07
N ARG A 11 -4.16 6.74 -6.04
CA ARG A 11 -5.22 6.64 -7.05
C ARG A 11 -4.70 6.99 -8.45
N ALA A 12 -3.90 8.04 -8.54
CA ALA A 12 -3.32 8.46 -9.82
C ALA A 12 -2.40 7.41 -10.43
N HIS A 13 -1.71 6.63 -9.59
CA HIS A 13 -0.73 5.64 -10.03
C HIS A 13 -1.23 4.20 -10.01
N ARG A 14 -2.46 3.98 -9.58
CA ARG A 14 -3.04 2.63 -9.55
C ARG A 14 -2.99 1.90 -10.89
N PRO A 15 -3.35 2.55 -12.02
CA PRO A 15 -3.26 1.88 -13.33
C PRO A 15 -1.83 1.45 -13.68
N THR A 16 -0.84 2.28 -13.35
CA THR A 16 0.56 1.95 -13.62
C THR A 16 1.03 0.78 -12.77
N LEU A 17 0.63 0.73 -11.51
CA LEU A 17 0.95 -0.39 -10.62
C LEU A 17 0.32 -1.69 -11.13
N ALA A 18 -0.90 -1.63 -11.64
CA ALA A 18 -1.56 -2.78 -12.25
C ALA A 18 -0.82 -3.26 -13.49
N GLU A 19 -0.49 -2.35 -14.37
CA GLU A 19 0.16 -2.68 -15.64
C GLU A 19 1.59 -3.20 -15.45
N ARG A 20 2.38 -2.54 -14.60
CA ARG A 20 3.79 -2.88 -14.45
C ARG A 20 4.05 -4.04 -13.51
N PHE A 21 3.26 -4.18 -12.46
CA PHE A 21 3.54 -5.14 -11.39
C PHE A 21 2.40 -6.12 -11.11
N GLY A 22 1.28 -5.98 -11.79
CA GLY A 22 0.15 -6.89 -11.59
C GLY A 22 -0.64 -6.63 -10.30
N VAL A 23 -0.58 -5.41 -9.78
CA VAL A 23 -1.34 -5.03 -8.57
C VAL A 23 -2.80 -4.84 -8.93
N VAL A 24 -3.68 -5.66 -8.37
CA VAL A 24 -5.13 -5.60 -8.64
C VAL A 24 -5.93 -4.95 -7.51
N GLU A 25 -5.39 -4.95 -6.29
CA GLU A 25 -5.98 -4.23 -5.17
C GLU A 25 -4.90 -3.42 -4.45
N LEU A 26 -5.28 -2.25 -3.98
CA LEU A 26 -4.39 -1.31 -3.32
C LEU A 26 -5.16 -0.64 -2.18
N ALA A 27 -4.61 -0.65 -0.99
CA ALA A 27 -5.24 -0.02 0.17
C ALA A 27 -4.20 0.60 1.08
N LEU A 28 -4.58 1.70 1.71
CA LEU A 28 -3.77 2.37 2.72
C LEU A 28 -4.22 1.89 4.10
N PHE A 29 -3.26 1.56 4.97
CA PHE A 29 -3.57 1.22 6.35
C PHE A 29 -2.54 1.84 7.30
N GLY A 30 -2.64 1.52 8.58
CA GLY A 30 -1.71 2.04 9.57
C GLY A 30 -1.93 3.51 9.91
N SER A 31 -0.87 4.19 10.34
CA SER A 31 -0.97 5.56 10.87
C SER A 31 -1.50 6.56 9.86
N PHE A 32 -1.13 6.46 8.59
CA PHE A 32 -1.65 7.35 7.55
C PHE A 32 -3.15 7.13 7.31
N ALA A 33 -3.61 5.89 7.36
CA ALA A 33 -5.04 5.60 7.20
C ALA A 33 -5.86 6.16 8.37
N ARG A 34 -5.29 6.16 9.57
CA ARG A 34 -5.93 6.72 10.77
C ARG A 34 -5.78 8.24 10.89
N ASP A 35 -5.09 8.86 9.94
CA ASP A 35 -4.76 10.29 9.98
C ASP A 35 -3.96 10.67 11.22
N ALA A 36 -3.10 9.77 11.67
CA ALA A 36 -2.26 9.91 12.87
C ALA A 36 -0.77 9.87 12.55
N ALA A 37 -0.39 10.02 11.27
CA ALA A 37 0.99 9.94 10.85
C ALA A 37 1.79 11.17 11.28
N THR A 38 3.07 10.94 11.58
CA THR A 38 4.06 11.98 11.82
C THR A 38 5.07 11.99 10.68
N GLU A 39 6.02 12.94 10.72
CA GLU A 39 7.08 12.98 9.72
C GLU A 39 7.96 11.74 9.73
N ALA A 40 8.04 11.03 10.86
CA ALA A 40 8.82 9.81 11.00
C ALA A 40 8.04 8.55 10.64
N SER A 41 6.75 8.66 10.32
CA SER A 41 5.92 7.49 10.01
C SER A 41 6.23 6.91 8.65
N ASP A 42 6.29 5.56 8.59
CA ASP A 42 6.30 4.85 7.32
C ASP A 42 4.88 4.82 6.75
N VAL A 43 4.77 4.61 5.45
CA VAL A 43 3.48 4.44 4.80
C VAL A 43 3.20 2.94 4.69
N ASP A 44 2.12 2.49 5.31
CA ASP A 44 1.73 1.09 5.31
C ASP A 44 0.71 0.85 4.19
N ILE A 45 1.05 -0.02 3.26
CA ILE A 45 0.23 -0.28 2.08
C ILE A 45 -0.04 -1.77 1.95
N LEU A 46 -1.32 -2.09 1.72
CA LEU A 46 -1.76 -3.44 1.40
C LEU A 46 -1.96 -3.56 -0.10
N VAL A 47 -1.48 -4.65 -0.67
CA VAL A 47 -1.68 -4.94 -2.09
C VAL A 47 -2.18 -6.36 -2.27
N ARG A 48 -2.86 -6.60 -3.38
CA ARG A 48 -3.09 -7.94 -3.91
C ARG A 48 -2.60 -7.96 -5.35
N PHE A 49 -1.87 -9.01 -5.70
CA PHE A 49 -1.41 -9.24 -7.06
C PHE A 49 -2.38 -10.18 -7.78
N ASP A 50 -2.48 -10.06 -9.11
CA ASP A 50 -3.35 -10.90 -9.92
C ASP A 50 -2.92 -12.37 -9.96
N ALA A 51 -1.64 -12.62 -9.66
CA ALA A 51 -1.05 -13.94 -9.54
C ALA A 51 -0.03 -13.91 -8.43
N SER A 52 0.56 -15.05 -8.08
CA SER A 52 1.64 -15.07 -7.10
C SER A 52 2.80 -14.21 -7.61
N PRO A 53 3.16 -13.14 -6.90
CA PRO A 53 4.18 -12.23 -7.38
C PRO A 53 5.56 -12.88 -7.25
N ASN A 54 6.43 -12.63 -8.23
CA ASN A 54 7.84 -12.90 -8.04
C ASN A 54 8.47 -11.74 -7.26
N TRP A 55 9.74 -11.89 -6.89
CA TRP A 55 10.42 -10.85 -6.12
C TRP A 55 10.54 -9.53 -6.88
N ARG A 56 10.59 -9.58 -8.22
CA ARG A 56 10.65 -8.37 -9.05
C ARG A 56 9.37 -7.56 -8.96
N ASP A 57 8.22 -8.22 -9.00
CA ASP A 57 6.93 -7.56 -8.88
C ASP A 57 6.75 -6.96 -7.50
N TYR A 58 7.06 -7.73 -6.46
CA TYR A 58 6.92 -7.28 -5.07
C TYR A 58 7.83 -6.10 -4.77
N PHE A 59 9.13 -6.26 -4.98
CA PHE A 59 10.08 -5.19 -4.66
C PHE A 59 9.99 -4.04 -5.65
N GLY A 60 9.66 -4.32 -6.91
CA GLY A 60 9.43 -3.26 -7.90
C GLY A 60 8.27 -2.36 -7.48
N ALA A 61 7.17 -2.94 -7.03
CA ALA A 61 6.03 -2.17 -6.53
C ALA A 61 6.41 -1.37 -5.29
N GLN A 62 7.17 -1.97 -4.37
CA GLN A 62 7.63 -1.28 -3.16
C GLN A 62 8.50 -0.08 -3.49
N PHE A 63 9.51 -0.26 -4.34
CA PHE A 63 10.41 0.82 -4.71
C PHE A 63 9.68 1.92 -5.49
N TYR A 64 8.75 1.53 -6.36
CA TYR A 64 7.93 2.49 -7.09
C TYR A 64 7.13 3.37 -6.12
N LEU A 65 6.51 2.76 -5.12
CA LEU A 65 5.72 3.47 -4.13
C LEU A 65 6.60 4.36 -3.23
N GLU A 66 7.77 3.89 -2.84
CA GLU A 66 8.72 4.70 -2.06
C GLU A 66 9.18 5.93 -2.85
N ASP A 67 9.46 5.76 -4.14
CA ASP A 67 9.84 6.87 -4.99
C ASP A 67 8.70 7.86 -5.17
N LEU A 68 7.48 7.35 -5.38
CA LEU A 68 6.28 8.16 -5.52
C LEU A 68 5.99 9.00 -4.28
N LEU A 69 6.08 8.39 -3.11
CA LEU A 69 5.68 9.01 -1.84
C LEU A 69 6.84 9.68 -1.11
N GLN A 70 8.07 9.44 -1.55
CA GLN A 70 9.29 9.97 -0.92
C GLN A 70 9.35 9.65 0.57
N ARG A 71 8.94 8.41 0.92
CA ARG A 71 8.96 7.88 2.28
C ARG A 71 9.18 6.39 2.24
N PRO A 72 9.70 5.80 3.31
CA PRO A 72 9.71 4.35 3.43
C PRO A 72 8.29 3.78 3.37
N VAL A 73 8.13 2.71 2.63
CA VAL A 73 6.85 2.02 2.46
C VAL A 73 6.97 0.62 3.03
N GLU A 74 6.06 0.28 3.93
CA GLU A 74 5.90 -1.07 4.41
C GLU A 74 4.80 -1.73 3.58
N LEU A 75 5.20 -2.64 2.70
CA LEU A 75 4.31 -3.31 1.76
C LEU A 75 3.94 -4.69 2.28
N ALA A 76 2.65 -4.96 2.37
CA ALA A 76 2.14 -6.27 2.74
C ALA A 76 1.14 -6.75 1.70
N THR A 77 1.14 -8.04 1.43
CA THR A 77 0.08 -8.64 0.61
C THR A 77 -1.11 -8.96 1.48
N ARG A 78 -2.30 -8.69 0.96
CA ARG A 78 -3.53 -8.90 1.72
C ARG A 78 -3.70 -10.37 2.14
N ASP A 79 -3.23 -11.28 1.31
CA ASP A 79 -3.33 -12.72 1.57
C ASP A 79 -2.39 -13.19 2.69
N ASP A 80 -1.31 -12.45 2.96
CA ASP A 80 -0.32 -12.79 3.98
C ASP A 80 -0.59 -12.16 5.34
N VAL A 81 -1.67 -11.40 5.47
CA VAL A 81 -2.05 -10.81 6.75
C VAL A 81 -2.50 -11.93 7.69
N ARG A 82 -1.93 -11.94 8.90
CA ARG A 82 -2.28 -12.95 9.90
C ARG A 82 -3.78 -12.90 10.22
N ALA A 83 -4.37 -14.06 10.44
CA ALA A 83 -5.81 -14.18 10.70
C ALA A 83 -6.27 -13.33 11.89
N GLU A 84 -5.48 -13.26 12.96
CA GLU A 84 -5.80 -12.46 14.14
C GLU A 84 -5.74 -10.95 13.88
N MET A 85 -5.01 -10.52 12.86
CA MET A 85 -4.89 -9.12 12.48
C MET A 85 -5.91 -8.68 11.45
N ARG A 86 -6.53 -9.61 10.74
CA ARG A 86 -7.46 -9.30 9.65
C ARG A 86 -8.62 -8.40 10.05
N PRO A 87 -9.32 -8.63 11.17
CA PRO A 87 -10.42 -7.75 11.54
C PRO A 87 -9.99 -6.30 11.72
N GLN A 88 -8.83 -6.08 12.33
CA GLN A 88 -8.31 -4.73 12.54
C GLN A 88 -7.91 -4.09 11.21
N VAL A 89 -7.19 -4.83 10.37
CA VAL A 89 -6.74 -4.34 9.07
C VAL A 89 -7.93 -3.99 8.20
N GLU A 90 -8.96 -4.84 8.15
CA GLU A 90 -10.15 -4.59 7.34
C GLU A 90 -10.94 -3.37 7.83
N ARG A 91 -10.93 -3.08 9.13
CA ARG A 91 -11.59 -1.89 9.67
C ARG A 91 -10.82 -0.61 9.36
N GLU A 92 -9.48 -0.67 9.37
CA GLU A 92 -8.63 0.51 9.21
C GLU A 92 -8.25 0.78 7.76
N ALA A 93 -8.22 -0.24 6.92
CA ALA A 93 -7.77 -0.09 5.55
C ALA A 93 -8.71 0.79 4.74
N VAL A 94 -8.11 1.68 3.96
CA VAL A 94 -8.83 2.56 3.04
C VAL A 94 -8.48 2.12 1.63
N ASP A 95 -9.47 1.56 0.93
CA ASP A 95 -9.26 1.12 -0.45
C ASP A 95 -9.05 2.32 -1.38
N VAL A 96 -8.14 2.12 -2.30
CA VAL A 96 -7.77 3.16 -3.27
C VAL A 96 -8.48 2.96 -4.60
#